data_5c557c15bc9355fc602ece26cb0858f7
#
_entry.id   5c557c15bc9355fc602ece26cb0858f7
#
_cell.length_a   1.000
_cell.length_b   1.000
_cell.length_c   1.000
_cell.angle_alpha   90.00
_cell.angle_beta   90.00
_cell.angle_gamma   90.00
#
_symmetry.space_group_name_H-M   'P 1'
#
loop_
_entity.id
_entity.type
_entity.pdbx_description
1 polymer ?
#
loop_
_entity_poly.entity_id
_entity_poly.type
_entity_poly.pdbx_seq_one_letter_code
_entity_poly.pdbx_strand_id
1 'polypeptide(L)'
;MSNTNIYVLRLKGDRYYVGKSDNVMNRYNQHIKGFGSAWTKKYKPVSLEKTIENVSPFEEDKITKEYMSKYGIDKVRGGSYVELELSKFSSDVLKMEIWGAKNLCTQCGRAGHFVKDCYAKIDILGNNIEYEDNDEWECEYCDKTFTSSFNIKVLSK
;
A
#
# COMPACT_ATOMS: atom_id res chain seq x y z
N MET A 1 15.74 -15.70 14.72
CA MET A 1 14.91 -14.50 14.72
C MET A 1 13.80 -14.65 15.75
N SER A 2 13.62 -13.65 16.57
CA SER A 2 12.58 -13.71 17.59
C SER A 2 11.22 -13.46 17.01
N ASN A 3 10.22 -14.18 17.51
CA ASN A 3 8.85 -13.91 17.16
C ASN A 3 8.29 -12.79 18.02
N THR A 4 7.22 -12.21 17.54
CA THR A 4 6.57 -11.10 18.22
C THR A 4 5.05 -11.27 18.11
N ASN A 5 4.31 -10.36 18.71
CA ASN A 5 2.86 -10.35 18.60
C ASN A 5 2.45 -9.16 17.75
N ILE A 6 1.49 -9.39 16.87
CA ILE A 6 0.92 -8.33 16.04
C ILE A 6 -0.42 -7.94 16.62
N TYR A 7 -0.69 -6.65 16.70
CA TYR A 7 -1.96 -6.17 17.19
C TYR A 7 -2.55 -5.21 16.17
N VAL A 8 -3.88 -5.15 16.14
CA VAL A 8 -4.61 -4.24 15.27
C VAL A 8 -5.53 -3.40 16.13
N LEU A 9 -5.40 -2.09 16.04
CA LEU A 9 -6.27 -1.17 16.75
C LEU A 9 -7.29 -0.59 15.79
N ARG A 10 -8.54 -0.56 16.24
CA ARG A 10 -9.57 0.19 15.54
C ARG A 10 -9.58 1.60 16.09
N LEU A 11 -9.56 2.58 15.18
CA LEU A 11 -9.47 3.99 15.53
C LEU A 11 -10.74 4.72 15.10
N LYS A 12 -10.88 5.95 15.55
CA LYS A 12 -12.03 6.77 15.17
C LYS A 12 -12.04 6.99 13.66
N GLY A 13 -13.23 7.02 13.07
CA GLY A 13 -13.40 7.24 11.65
C GLY A 13 -13.14 6.02 10.82
N ASP A 14 -13.32 4.83 11.39
CA ASP A 14 -13.11 3.55 10.70
C ASP A 14 -11.70 3.43 10.14
N ARG A 15 -10.74 3.85 10.94
CA ARG A 15 -9.32 3.73 10.61
C ARG A 15 -8.70 2.65 11.47
N TYR A 16 -7.51 2.20 11.07
CA TYR A 16 -6.84 1.08 11.73
C TYR A 16 -5.36 1.35 11.86
N TYR A 17 -4.78 0.78 12.90
CA TYR A 17 -3.33 0.81 13.10
C TYR A 17 -2.85 -0.60 13.40
N VAL A 18 -1.82 -1.03 12.68
CA VAL A 18 -1.21 -2.35 12.85
C VAL A 18 0.18 -2.16 13.45
N GLY A 19 0.44 -2.83 14.56
CA GLY A 19 1.73 -2.73 15.21
C GLY A 19 2.23 -4.06 15.71
N LYS A 20 3.42 -4.06 16.27
CA LYS A 20 3.99 -5.25 16.89
C LYS A 20 4.53 -4.91 18.27
N SER A 21 4.47 -5.86 19.19
CA SER A 21 4.95 -5.67 20.55
C SER A 21 5.08 -7.00 21.27
N ASP A 22 6.03 -7.08 22.18
CA ASP A 22 6.12 -8.21 23.07
C ASP A 22 5.07 -8.14 24.18
N ASN A 23 4.53 -6.97 24.42
CA ASN A 23 3.47 -6.76 25.42
C ASN A 23 2.40 -5.89 24.81
N VAL A 24 1.40 -6.53 24.19
CA VAL A 24 0.37 -5.84 23.44
C VAL A 24 -0.46 -4.92 24.31
N MET A 25 -0.85 -5.37 25.51
CA MET A 25 -1.69 -4.55 26.36
C MET A 25 -0.98 -3.29 26.84
N ASN A 26 0.30 -3.39 27.17
CA ASN A 26 1.08 -2.22 27.55
C ASN A 26 1.17 -1.24 26.39
N ARG A 27 1.43 -1.74 25.18
CA ARG A 27 1.53 -0.89 24.00
C ARG A 27 0.18 -0.24 23.64
N TYR A 28 -0.90 -1.00 23.80
CA TYR A 28 -2.24 -0.48 23.59
C TYR A 28 -2.52 0.69 24.53
N ASN A 29 -2.17 0.53 25.82
CA ASN A 29 -2.36 1.60 26.77
C ASN A 29 -1.53 2.84 26.42
N GLN A 30 -0.32 2.66 25.89
CA GLN A 30 0.48 3.78 25.44
C GLN A 30 -0.21 4.53 24.30
N HIS A 31 -0.81 3.82 23.36
CA HIS A 31 -1.56 4.46 22.27
C HIS A 31 -2.76 5.25 22.81
N ILE A 32 -3.49 4.67 23.77
CA ILE A 32 -4.64 5.36 24.35
C ILE A 32 -4.20 6.65 25.02
N LYS A 33 -3.06 6.63 25.70
CA LYS A 33 -2.55 7.81 26.42
C LYS A 33 -1.89 8.84 25.52
N GLY A 34 -1.81 8.56 24.21
CA GLY A 34 -1.25 9.50 23.26
C GLY A 34 0.26 9.40 23.08
N PHE A 35 0.88 8.31 23.54
CA PHE A 35 2.31 8.10 23.39
C PHE A 35 2.65 7.16 22.23
N GLY A 36 1.70 6.92 21.35
CA GLY A 36 1.90 6.04 20.22
C GLY A 36 2.36 6.80 18.98
N SER A 37 1.98 6.27 17.81
CA SER A 37 2.35 6.87 16.54
C SER A 37 1.57 8.15 16.27
N ALA A 38 2.04 8.93 15.28
CA ALA A 38 1.29 10.11 14.85
C ALA A 38 -0.13 9.76 14.41
N TRP A 39 -0.29 8.59 13.79
CA TRP A 39 -1.59 8.12 13.31
C TRP A 39 -2.55 7.90 14.46
N THR A 40 -2.11 7.22 15.54
CA THR A 40 -2.97 6.96 16.68
C THR A 40 -3.17 8.19 17.54
N LYS A 41 -2.30 9.19 17.44
CA LYS A 41 -2.53 10.47 18.11
C LYS A 41 -3.63 11.26 17.41
N LYS A 42 -3.64 11.23 16.08
CA LYS A 42 -4.63 11.97 15.30
C LYS A 42 -5.98 11.28 15.34
N TYR A 43 -5.99 9.97 15.24
CA TYR A 43 -7.23 9.18 15.25
C TYR A 43 -7.19 8.26 16.46
N LYS A 44 -7.92 8.64 17.50
CA LYS A 44 -7.83 7.97 18.80
C LYS A 44 -8.27 6.52 18.73
N PRO A 45 -7.58 5.61 19.44
CA PRO A 45 -8.00 4.21 19.50
C PRO A 45 -9.38 4.06 20.10
N VAL A 46 -10.20 3.22 19.49
CA VAL A 46 -11.52 2.87 19.98
C VAL A 46 -11.50 1.51 20.66
N SER A 47 -10.79 0.56 20.07
CA SER A 47 -10.72 -0.79 20.61
C SER A 47 -9.51 -1.52 20.08
N LEU A 48 -9.12 -2.57 20.80
CA LEU A 48 -8.13 -3.53 20.31
C LEU A 48 -8.89 -4.57 19.49
N GLU A 49 -8.74 -4.50 18.19
CA GLU A 49 -9.54 -5.30 17.29
C GLU A 49 -9.07 -6.74 17.21
N LYS A 50 -7.75 -6.94 17.17
CA LYS A 50 -7.20 -8.27 16.92
C LYS A 50 -5.79 -8.35 17.46
N THR A 51 -5.42 -9.55 17.92
CA THR A 51 -4.05 -9.86 18.32
C THR A 51 -3.66 -11.17 17.67
N ILE A 52 -2.47 -11.21 17.07
CA ILE A 52 -1.91 -12.41 16.48
C ILE A 52 -0.60 -12.68 17.20
N GLU A 53 -0.53 -13.77 17.93
CA GLU A 53 0.58 -14.04 18.84
C GLU A 53 1.64 -14.91 18.19
N ASN A 54 2.87 -14.68 18.60
CA ASN A 54 3.99 -15.56 18.31
C ASN A 54 4.21 -15.74 16.80
N VAL A 55 4.31 -14.64 16.07
CA VAL A 55 4.53 -14.65 14.63
C VAL A 55 5.81 -13.93 14.28
N SER A 56 6.25 -14.13 13.03
CA SER A 56 7.43 -13.44 12.51
C SER A 56 7.22 -11.94 12.49
N PRO A 57 8.26 -11.13 12.76
CA PRO A 57 8.13 -9.68 12.64
C PRO A 57 7.74 -9.20 11.24
N PHE A 58 7.97 -10.01 10.20
CA PHE A 58 7.57 -9.65 8.84
C PHE A 58 6.06 -9.65 8.66
N GLU A 59 5.32 -10.26 9.57
CA GLU A 59 3.86 -10.28 9.50
C GLU A 59 3.26 -8.90 9.69
N GLU A 60 3.96 -7.99 10.35
CA GLU A 60 3.43 -6.66 10.59
C GLU A 60 3.10 -5.94 9.27
N ASP A 61 4.04 -5.92 8.33
CA ASP A 61 3.78 -5.28 7.03
C ASP A 61 2.75 -6.05 6.22
N LYS A 62 2.77 -7.37 6.30
CA LYS A 62 1.81 -8.19 5.58
C LYS A 62 0.38 -7.87 6.03
N ILE A 63 0.17 -7.84 7.33
CA ILE A 63 -1.17 -7.58 7.88
C ILE A 63 -1.59 -6.14 7.62
N THR A 64 -0.65 -5.20 7.68
CA THR A 64 -0.93 -3.81 7.33
C THR A 64 -1.49 -3.73 5.89
N LYS A 65 -0.84 -4.42 4.95
CA LYS A 65 -1.28 -4.39 3.56
C LYS A 65 -2.62 -5.11 3.38
N GLU A 66 -2.85 -6.18 4.13
CA GLU A 66 -4.14 -6.88 4.08
C GLU A 66 -5.27 -5.96 4.54
N TYR A 67 -5.03 -5.19 5.60
CA TYR A 67 -6.03 -4.24 6.07
C TYR A 67 -6.22 -3.08 5.09
N MET A 68 -5.13 -2.61 4.48
CA MET A 68 -5.22 -1.59 3.43
C MET A 68 -6.06 -2.06 2.25
N SER A 69 -5.90 -3.34 1.89
CA SER A 69 -6.69 -3.93 0.82
C SER A 69 -8.18 -3.98 1.17
N LYS A 70 -8.48 -4.22 2.43
CA LYS A 70 -9.86 -4.38 2.87
C LYS A 70 -10.57 -3.05 3.13
N TYR A 71 -9.85 -2.09 3.74
CA TYR A 71 -10.47 -0.85 4.21
C TYR A 71 -10.00 0.39 3.47
N GLY A 72 -8.95 0.29 2.68
CA GLY A 72 -8.40 1.41 1.93
C GLY A 72 -7.05 1.84 2.46
N ILE A 73 -6.17 2.23 1.54
CA ILE A 73 -4.81 2.64 1.90
C ILE A 73 -4.83 3.85 2.84
N ASP A 74 -5.78 4.77 2.62
CA ASP A 74 -5.84 5.99 3.43
C ASP A 74 -6.42 5.76 4.82
N LYS A 75 -6.91 4.58 5.12
CA LYS A 75 -7.55 4.27 6.39
C LYS A 75 -6.67 3.44 7.32
N VAL A 76 -5.53 2.96 6.85
CA VAL A 76 -4.71 2.01 7.60
C VAL A 76 -3.27 2.48 7.62
N ARG A 77 -2.66 2.39 8.80
CA ARG A 77 -1.22 2.63 8.95
C ARG A 77 -0.65 1.54 9.82
N GLY A 78 0.66 1.38 9.76
CA GLY A 78 1.33 0.37 10.58
C GLY A 78 2.57 -0.13 9.87
N GLY A 79 3.36 -0.95 10.58
CA GLY A 79 4.59 -1.48 10.02
C GLY A 79 5.50 -0.37 9.56
N SER A 80 5.91 -0.45 8.32
CA SER A 80 6.76 0.56 7.69
C SER A 80 6.00 1.80 7.22
N TYR A 81 4.68 1.78 7.29
CA TYR A 81 3.82 2.84 6.76
C TYR A 81 3.22 3.63 7.91
N VAL A 82 4.01 4.57 8.45
CA VAL A 82 3.63 5.28 9.67
C VAL A 82 3.36 6.77 9.47
N GLU A 83 3.55 7.27 8.27
CA GLU A 83 3.32 8.68 7.98
C GLU A 83 1.82 8.99 7.95
N LEU A 84 1.45 10.20 8.38
CA LEU A 84 0.04 10.60 8.34
C LEU A 84 -0.48 10.60 6.91
N GLU A 85 0.32 11.10 5.98
CA GLU A 85 0.00 11.05 4.56
C GLU A 85 1.15 10.37 3.84
N LEU A 86 0.84 9.31 3.12
CA LEU A 86 1.85 8.61 2.34
C LEU A 86 2.18 9.42 1.09
N SER A 87 3.45 9.39 0.69
CA SER A 87 3.85 10.02 -0.55
C SER A 87 3.12 9.36 -1.72
N LYS A 88 3.05 10.08 -2.84
CA LYS A 88 2.45 9.52 -4.04
C LYS A 88 3.17 8.24 -4.46
N PHE A 89 4.49 8.23 -4.36
CA PHE A 89 5.28 7.05 -4.70
C PHE A 89 4.90 5.85 -3.83
N SER A 90 4.86 6.03 -2.52
CA SER A 90 4.50 4.94 -1.61
C SER A 90 3.08 4.44 -1.85
N SER A 91 2.16 5.36 -2.07
CA SER A 91 0.78 5.03 -2.33
C SER A 91 0.64 4.24 -3.63
N ASP A 92 1.35 4.65 -4.67
CA ASP A 92 1.29 3.98 -5.97
C ASP A 92 1.87 2.56 -5.89
N VAL A 93 2.98 2.40 -5.17
CA VAL A 93 3.58 1.07 -4.99
C VAL A 93 2.62 0.15 -4.24
N LEU A 94 1.97 0.66 -3.19
CA LEU A 94 0.99 -0.13 -2.44
C LEU A 94 -0.18 -0.55 -3.30
N LYS A 95 -0.69 0.36 -4.15
CA LYS A 95 -1.78 0.02 -5.06
C LYS A 95 -1.38 -1.11 -5.99
N MET A 96 -0.18 -1.03 -6.56
CA MET A 96 0.30 -2.08 -7.46
C MET A 96 0.41 -3.42 -6.74
N GLU A 97 0.93 -3.42 -5.52
CA GLU A 97 1.08 -4.66 -4.75
C GLU A 97 -0.29 -5.27 -4.42
N ILE A 98 -1.22 -4.44 -3.99
CA ILE A 98 -2.54 -4.91 -3.60
C ILE A 98 -3.31 -5.41 -4.82
N TRP A 99 -3.31 -4.64 -5.89
CA TRP A 99 -4.03 -5.03 -7.11
C TRP A 99 -3.41 -6.28 -7.72
N GLY A 100 -2.08 -6.36 -7.72
CA GLY A 100 -1.40 -7.55 -8.23
C GLY A 100 -1.73 -8.79 -7.42
N ALA A 101 -1.80 -8.66 -6.10
CA ALA A 101 -2.13 -9.79 -5.23
C ALA A 101 -3.55 -10.30 -5.48
N LYS A 102 -4.43 -9.44 -5.96
CA LYS A 102 -5.82 -9.79 -6.28
C LYS A 102 -6.02 -10.15 -7.74
N ASN A 103 -4.93 -10.20 -8.51
CA ASN A 103 -4.99 -10.45 -9.96
C ASN A 103 -5.80 -9.42 -10.72
N LEU A 104 -5.71 -8.18 -10.28
CA LEU A 104 -6.33 -7.05 -10.95
C LEU A 104 -5.27 -6.33 -11.78
N CYS A 105 -5.73 -5.48 -12.70
CA CYS A 105 -4.80 -4.64 -13.44
C CYS A 105 -4.05 -3.73 -12.48
N THR A 106 -2.72 -3.77 -12.51
CA THR A 106 -1.92 -2.98 -11.59
C THR A 106 -1.90 -1.50 -11.94
N GLN A 107 -2.49 -1.11 -13.08
CA GLN A 107 -2.57 0.28 -13.46
C GLN A 107 -3.90 0.92 -13.09
N CYS A 108 -5.02 0.25 -13.35
CA CYS A 108 -6.33 0.84 -13.07
C CYS A 108 -7.11 0.15 -11.96
N GLY A 109 -6.69 -1.04 -11.54
CA GLY A 109 -7.33 -1.75 -10.44
C GLY A 109 -8.57 -2.55 -10.82
N ARG A 110 -8.91 -2.63 -12.10
CA ARG A 110 -10.11 -3.36 -12.54
C ARG A 110 -9.75 -4.78 -12.94
N ALA A 111 -10.74 -5.64 -12.86
CA ALA A 111 -10.59 -7.02 -13.29
C ALA A 111 -10.78 -7.12 -14.80
N GLY A 112 -10.38 -8.25 -15.38
CA GLY A 112 -10.66 -8.57 -16.76
C GLY A 112 -9.52 -8.32 -17.72
N HIS A 113 -8.47 -7.65 -17.27
CA HIS A 113 -7.27 -7.44 -18.09
C HIS A 113 -6.09 -7.16 -17.19
N PHE A 114 -4.88 -7.20 -17.74
CA PHE A 114 -3.68 -6.82 -17.04
C PHE A 114 -3.11 -5.52 -17.59
N VAL A 115 -2.07 -5.00 -16.95
CA VAL A 115 -1.57 -3.66 -17.24
C VAL A 115 -1.19 -3.47 -18.72
N LYS A 116 -0.68 -4.50 -19.36
CA LYS A 116 -0.27 -4.37 -20.77
C LYS A 116 -1.44 -4.12 -21.72
N ASP A 117 -2.65 -4.48 -21.30
CA ASP A 117 -3.84 -4.31 -22.09
C ASP A 117 -4.75 -3.21 -21.53
N CYS A 118 -4.20 -2.36 -20.66
CA CYS A 118 -5.01 -1.34 -20.00
C CYS A 118 -5.05 -0.06 -20.80
N TYR A 119 -6.25 0.39 -21.12
CA TYR A 119 -6.49 1.65 -21.81
C TYR A 119 -7.30 2.64 -20.98
N ALA A 120 -7.47 2.35 -19.70
CA ALA A 120 -8.26 3.22 -18.84
C ALA A 120 -7.55 4.55 -18.61
N LYS A 121 -8.32 5.61 -18.50
CA LYS A 121 -7.80 6.95 -18.21
C LYS A 121 -7.93 7.29 -16.72
N ILE A 122 -8.79 6.59 -16.02
CA ILE A 122 -9.07 6.78 -14.60
C ILE A 122 -9.03 5.42 -13.95
N ASP A 123 -8.36 5.33 -12.78
CA ASP A 123 -8.31 4.07 -12.08
C ASP A 123 -9.60 3.86 -11.27
N ILE A 124 -9.69 2.70 -10.62
CA ILE A 124 -10.91 2.33 -9.90
C ILE A 124 -11.19 3.26 -8.71
N LEU A 125 -10.18 4.00 -8.27
CA LEU A 125 -10.32 4.94 -7.16
C LEU A 125 -10.65 6.35 -7.62
N GLY A 126 -10.75 6.56 -8.94
CA GLY A 126 -11.11 7.85 -9.50
C GLY A 126 -9.93 8.76 -9.79
N ASN A 127 -8.72 8.26 -9.70
CA ASN A 127 -7.52 9.04 -9.99
C ASN A 127 -7.16 8.94 -11.46
N ASN A 128 -6.66 10.04 -12.03
CA ASN A 128 -6.18 10.03 -13.41
C ASN A 128 -4.94 9.16 -13.51
N ILE A 129 -4.89 8.35 -14.57
CA ILE A 129 -3.73 7.52 -14.85
C ILE A 129 -2.80 8.31 -15.74
N GLU A 130 -1.53 8.41 -15.30
CA GLU A 130 -0.50 9.10 -16.06
C GLU A 130 0.25 8.07 -16.88
N TYR A 131 0.36 8.32 -18.17
CA TYR A 131 1.14 7.49 -19.07
C TYR A 131 2.46 8.17 -19.35
N GLU A 132 3.53 7.41 -19.35
CA GLU A 132 4.81 7.97 -19.72
C GLU A 132 4.80 8.36 -21.17
N ASP A 133 5.40 9.51 -21.44
CA ASP A 133 5.55 9.98 -22.80
C ASP A 133 6.86 9.43 -23.35
N ASN A 134 6.77 8.43 -24.19
CA ASN A 134 7.94 7.77 -24.74
C ASN A 134 8.29 8.25 -26.14
N ASP A 135 7.61 9.28 -26.60
CA ASP A 135 7.79 9.74 -27.97
C ASP A 135 9.18 10.26 -28.22
N GLU A 136 9.70 10.94 -27.22
CA GLU A 136 10.91 11.68 -27.46
C GLU A 136 12.09 10.76 -27.55
N TRP A 137 11.99 9.49 -27.31
CA TRP A 137 13.17 8.74 -27.39
C TRP A 137 12.95 7.43 -28.06
N GLU A 138 12.49 7.38 -28.75
CA GLU A 138 12.46 6.42 -29.46
C GLU A 138 13.29 6.41 -30.44
N CYS A 139 13.75 6.40 -30.31
CA CYS A 139 14.33 6.56 -30.80
C CYS A 139 15.12 6.83 -31.60
N GLU A 140 15.52 7.13 -31.42
CA GLU A 140 16.44 7.41 -32.22
C GLU A 140 17.31 6.34 -32.60
N TYR A 141 17.28 5.35 -32.21
CA TYR A 141 17.96 4.29 -32.65
C TYR A 141 17.12 3.14 -33.03
N CYS A 142 16.77 3.14 -33.24
CA CYS A 142 16.12 2.49 -33.38
C CYS A 142 15.51 2.36 -34.19
N ASP A 143 15.68 2.40 -34.67
CA ASP A 143 15.13 2.63 -35.19
C ASP A 143 14.50 2.03 -35.27
N LYS A 144 14.71 1.91 -35.47
CA LYS A 144 14.35 1.72 -35.23
C LYS A 144 13.69 1.06 -34.67
N THR A 145 13.97 0.76 -34.60
CA THR A 145 13.48 0.61 -33.82
C THR A 145 13.16 0.15 -32.95
N PHE A 146 13.32 0.00 -32.73
CA PHE A 146 13.02 -0.06 -31.53
C PHE A 146 12.47 -0.25 -30.96
N THR A 147 12.78 -0.48 -31.08
CA THR A 147 12.40 -0.34 -30.28
C THR A 147 12.11 -0.72 -29.40
N SER A 148 12.46 -0.83 -29.45
CA SER A 148 12.19 -0.90 -28.44
C SER A 148 12.08 -1.29 -27.54
N SER A 149 12.54 -1.42 -27.41
CA SER A 149 12.41 -1.46 -26.35
C SER A 149 12.33 -1.64 -25.44
N PHE A 150 12.77 -1.75 -25.42
CA PHE A 150 12.65 -1.53 -24.31
C PHE A 150 12.18 -1.39 -23.73
N ASN A 151 12.52 -1.41 -24.01
CA ASN A 151 12.05 -0.85 -23.35
C ASN A 151 11.47 -0.76 -22.97
N ILE A 152 11.72 -0.79 -23.18
CA ILE A 152 11.18 -0.34 -22.73
C ILE A 152 10.45 -0.28 -22.41
N LYS A 153 10.62 -0.36 -22.34
CA LYS A 153 9.91 0.11 -22.09
C LYS A 153 9.33 0.33 -22.26
N VAL A 154 9.58 0.22 -22.76
CA VAL A 154 9.00 0.79 -22.97
C VAL A 154 8.51 1.01 -23.37
N LEU A 155 8.52 0.95 -23.89
CA LEU A 155 8.02 1.53 -24.28
C LEU A 155 7.25 1.60 -24.72
N SER A 156 7.09 1.35 -25.03
CA SER A 156 6.36 1.82 -25.40
C SER A 156 5.75 1.99 -25.78
N LYS A 157 5.77 2.02 -26.39
CA LYS A 157 5.22 2.69 -26.55
C LYS A 157 4.57 2.66 -26.76
#